data_66db207ca0d9974a026a05ba3217ffdf
#
_entry.id   66db207ca0d9974a026a05ba3217ffdf
#
_cell.length_a   1.000
_cell.length_b   1.000
_cell.length_c   1.000
_cell.angle_alpha   90.00
_cell.angle_beta   90.00
_cell.angle_gamma   90.00
#
_symmetry.space_group_name_H-M   'P 1'
#
loop_
_entity.id
_entity.type
_entity.pdbx_description
1 polymer ?
#
loop_
_entity_poly.entity_id
_entity_poly.type
_entity_poly.pdbx_seq_one_letter_code
_entity_poly.pdbx_strand_id
1 'polypeptide(L)'
;MMKKMSSFYNSVLPILLVVLVQFIYYPVTVSAECTCEPEDEEGVNKNQALVLKIISIAVILTASAIGVCLPILGRRIPALHPDSNIFFVIKSFAAGVILATGFIHILPDAFDDLTSPCLKENPWGNFPFTGFVAMMSAILTLMADSLATGYYRRSELKKKFSHNGRDETKVGVTVGDDENEAGDKLEVHTHATHGHSHGSSLSSSADMLLRHKVITQVLELGILVHSVIIGVAVGVSQSPSTIRPLLGALTFHQFFEGIGLGGCITQAKFNAKYVVWMCAFFALTTPGGIAIGIGITNVYSETSPTALIVQGVMNAAAAGILIYMSLVDLLAAIFMDPKLQENGMLQLSSYVALLLGAGAMSVIAKWA
;
A
#
# COMPACT_ATOMS: atom_id res chain seq x y z
N MET A 1 8.43 34.08 -11.65
CA MET A 1 7.91 32.83 -11.09
C MET A 1 6.56 33.01 -10.40
N MET A 2 6.37 34.00 -9.51
CA MET A 2 5.10 34.28 -8.80
C MET A 2 3.88 34.56 -9.70
N LYS A 3 4.02 35.28 -10.84
CA LYS A 3 2.90 35.54 -11.78
C LYS A 3 2.36 34.29 -12.49
N LYS A 4 3.20 33.29 -12.77
CA LYS A 4 2.75 31.98 -13.34
C LYS A 4 2.03 31.11 -12.31
N MET A 5 2.46 31.18 -11.04
CA MET A 5 1.80 30.47 -9.93
C MET A 5 0.42 31.04 -9.63
N SER A 6 0.25 32.37 -9.64
CA SER A 6 -1.05 33.04 -9.46
C SER A 6 -2.05 32.70 -10.56
N SER A 7 -1.60 32.62 -11.83
CA SER A 7 -2.46 32.22 -12.96
C SER A 7 -2.94 30.77 -12.84
N PHE A 8 -2.09 29.88 -12.27
CA PHE A 8 -2.41 28.47 -12.06
C PHE A 8 -3.45 28.28 -10.94
N TYR A 9 -3.27 28.95 -9.79
CA TYR A 9 -4.24 28.94 -8.71
C TYR A 9 -5.63 29.41 -9.16
N ASN A 10 -5.70 30.43 -10.01
CA ASN A 10 -6.96 30.96 -10.53
C ASN A 10 -7.64 30.03 -11.54
N SER A 11 -6.93 29.07 -12.16
CA SER A 11 -7.51 28.13 -13.14
C SER A 11 -7.85 26.78 -12.54
N VAL A 12 -7.06 26.28 -11.61
CA VAL A 12 -7.23 24.92 -11.05
C VAL A 12 -8.13 24.90 -9.79
N LEU A 13 -8.07 25.94 -8.98
CA LEU A 13 -8.91 26.05 -7.79
C LEU A 13 -10.42 26.04 -8.09
N PRO A 14 -10.94 26.73 -9.11
CA PRO A 14 -12.36 26.65 -9.45
C PRO A 14 -12.75 25.29 -10.01
N ILE A 15 -11.88 24.61 -10.74
CA ILE A 15 -12.15 23.23 -11.23
C ILE A 15 -12.22 22.25 -10.07
N LEU A 16 -11.29 22.32 -9.12
CA LEU A 16 -11.31 21.54 -7.88
C LEU A 16 -12.56 21.81 -7.04
N LEU A 17 -12.96 23.10 -6.94
CA LEU A 17 -14.18 23.49 -6.22
C LEU A 17 -15.44 22.98 -6.93
N VAL A 18 -15.51 23.00 -8.24
CA VAL A 18 -16.67 22.48 -9.00
C VAL A 18 -16.77 20.96 -8.85
N VAL A 19 -15.65 20.23 -8.89
CA VAL A 19 -15.60 18.79 -8.65
C VAL A 19 -16.04 18.48 -7.22
N LEU A 20 -15.54 19.21 -6.22
CA LEU A 20 -15.90 19.07 -4.81
C LEU A 20 -17.37 19.38 -4.55
N VAL A 21 -17.92 20.44 -5.19
CA VAL A 21 -19.33 20.83 -5.09
C VAL A 21 -20.23 19.79 -5.77
N GLN A 22 -19.82 19.19 -6.89
CA GLN A 22 -20.58 18.10 -7.50
C GLN A 22 -20.63 16.86 -6.60
N PHE A 23 -19.55 16.54 -5.87
CA PHE A 23 -19.55 15.47 -4.87
C PHE A 23 -20.46 15.76 -3.66
N ILE A 24 -20.57 17.02 -3.24
CA ILE A 24 -21.40 17.44 -2.10
C ILE A 24 -22.90 17.51 -2.46
N TYR A 25 -23.24 17.86 -3.72
CA TYR A 25 -24.63 18.07 -4.15
C TYR A 25 -25.32 16.81 -4.71
N TYR A 26 -24.63 15.68 -4.83
CA TYR A 26 -25.28 14.39 -5.07
C TYR A 26 -25.26 13.55 -3.79
N PRO A 27 -26.21 13.74 -2.86
CA PRO A 27 -26.46 12.72 -1.86
C PRO A 27 -27.04 11.51 -2.60
N VAL A 28 -26.20 10.49 -2.80
CA VAL A 28 -26.69 9.17 -3.17
C VAL A 28 -27.43 8.63 -1.96
N THR A 29 -28.74 8.86 -1.90
CA THR A 29 -29.62 8.09 -1.04
C THR A 29 -29.70 6.69 -1.61
N VAL A 30 -28.72 5.86 -1.28
CA VAL A 30 -28.84 4.41 -1.39
C VAL A 30 -29.61 3.98 -0.14
N SER A 31 -30.93 3.95 -0.23
CA SER A 31 -31.74 3.14 0.66
C SER A 31 -31.62 1.70 0.17
N ALA A 32 -30.55 1.02 0.51
CA ALA A 32 -30.54 -0.42 0.48
C ALA A 32 -31.32 -0.88 1.71
N GLU A 33 -32.59 -1.25 1.56
CA GLU A 33 -33.26 -2.13 2.49
C GLU A 33 -32.54 -3.47 2.42
N CYS A 34 -31.59 -3.68 3.32
CA CYS A 34 -31.00 -5.00 3.52
C CYS A 34 -32.08 -5.89 4.14
N THR A 35 -32.76 -6.66 3.32
CA THR A 35 -33.52 -7.82 3.78
C THR A 35 -32.51 -8.95 4.03
N CYS A 36 -32.58 -9.59 5.20
CA CYS A 36 -31.73 -10.76 5.54
C CYS A 36 -32.17 -12.01 4.75
N GLU A 37 -33.08 -11.87 3.81
CA GLU A 37 -33.46 -12.92 2.88
C GLU A 37 -32.52 -12.89 1.67
N PRO A 38 -32.11 -14.07 1.15
CA PRO A 38 -31.36 -14.14 -0.09
C PRO A 38 -32.17 -13.40 -1.18
N GLU A 39 -31.51 -12.52 -1.94
CA GLU A 39 -32.15 -11.83 -3.06
C GLU A 39 -32.92 -12.83 -3.91
N ASP A 40 -34.18 -12.53 -4.16
CA ASP A 40 -35.06 -13.34 -4.99
C ASP A 40 -34.41 -13.65 -6.35
N GLU A 41 -34.58 -14.88 -6.84
CA GLU A 41 -33.90 -15.49 -7.99
C GLU A 41 -34.10 -14.76 -9.35
N GLU A 42 -34.64 -13.55 -9.42
CA GLU A 42 -34.75 -12.76 -10.64
C GLU A 42 -33.39 -12.25 -11.11
N GLY A 43 -32.72 -13.06 -11.93
CA GLY A 43 -31.42 -12.72 -12.55
C GLY A 43 -30.33 -13.75 -12.35
N VAL A 44 -30.56 -14.78 -11.57
CA VAL A 44 -29.61 -15.88 -11.36
C VAL A 44 -29.44 -16.71 -12.63
N ASN A 45 -28.32 -16.51 -13.32
CA ASN A 45 -27.91 -17.36 -14.43
C ASN A 45 -26.58 -18.05 -14.07
N LYS A 46 -26.67 -19.19 -13.41
CA LYS A 46 -25.51 -19.96 -12.89
C LYS A 46 -24.45 -20.24 -13.97
N ASN A 47 -24.88 -20.56 -15.19
CA ASN A 47 -23.95 -20.86 -16.29
C ASN A 47 -23.23 -19.58 -16.76
N GLN A 48 -23.94 -18.47 -16.88
CA GLN A 48 -23.37 -17.19 -17.28
C GLN A 48 -22.45 -16.62 -16.16
N ALA A 49 -22.85 -16.75 -14.90
CA ALA A 49 -22.02 -16.38 -13.76
C ALA A 49 -20.73 -17.17 -13.74
N LEU A 50 -20.77 -18.50 -13.93
CA LEU A 50 -19.57 -19.34 -13.97
C LEU A 50 -18.62 -18.92 -15.11
N VAL A 51 -19.13 -18.64 -16.29
CA VAL A 51 -18.32 -18.16 -17.42
C VAL A 51 -17.65 -16.82 -17.07
N LEU A 52 -18.39 -15.88 -16.46
CA LEU A 52 -17.84 -14.60 -16.04
C LEU A 52 -16.76 -14.76 -14.95
N LYS A 53 -16.93 -15.66 -14.00
CA LYS A 53 -15.92 -15.97 -12.97
C LYS A 53 -14.62 -16.51 -13.58
N ILE A 54 -14.74 -17.41 -14.57
CA ILE A 54 -13.56 -17.94 -15.29
C ILE A 54 -12.86 -16.83 -16.09
N ILE A 55 -13.65 -15.97 -16.76
CA ILE A 55 -13.10 -14.78 -17.45
C ILE A 55 -12.42 -13.87 -16.43
N SER A 56 -13.02 -13.64 -15.26
CA SER A 56 -12.45 -12.81 -14.18
C SER A 56 -11.09 -13.36 -13.72
N ILE A 57 -10.96 -14.66 -13.51
CA ILE A 57 -9.69 -15.30 -13.17
C ILE A 57 -8.62 -14.96 -14.21
N ALA A 58 -8.93 -15.14 -15.49
CA ALA A 58 -7.95 -14.91 -16.56
C ALA A 58 -7.57 -13.42 -16.72
N VAL A 59 -8.54 -12.53 -16.69
CA VAL A 59 -8.35 -11.08 -16.87
C VAL A 59 -7.59 -10.49 -15.69
N ILE A 60 -7.99 -10.80 -14.46
CA ILE A 60 -7.36 -10.29 -13.24
C ILE A 60 -5.93 -10.83 -13.10
N LEU A 61 -5.71 -12.13 -13.37
CA LEU A 61 -4.36 -12.71 -13.38
C LEU A 61 -3.44 -11.98 -14.36
N THR A 62 -3.94 -11.70 -15.56
CA THR A 62 -3.17 -11.01 -16.61
C THR A 62 -2.88 -9.56 -16.21
N ALA A 63 -3.88 -8.82 -15.72
CA ALA A 63 -3.72 -7.44 -15.27
C ALA A 63 -2.74 -7.32 -14.09
N SER A 64 -2.84 -8.21 -13.10
CA SER A 64 -1.94 -8.27 -11.94
C SER A 64 -0.50 -8.55 -12.38
N ALA A 65 -0.29 -9.56 -13.24
CA ALA A 65 1.03 -9.90 -13.73
C ALA A 65 1.66 -8.75 -14.53
N ILE A 66 0.91 -8.12 -15.43
CA ILE A 66 1.39 -6.96 -16.18
C ILE A 66 1.72 -5.80 -15.23
N GLY A 67 0.80 -5.47 -14.32
CA GLY A 67 0.94 -4.37 -13.37
C GLY A 67 2.22 -4.49 -12.54
N VAL A 68 2.45 -5.64 -11.90
CA VAL A 68 3.62 -5.85 -11.03
C VAL A 68 4.92 -5.99 -11.81
N CYS A 69 4.89 -6.59 -13.01
CA CYS A 69 6.09 -6.76 -13.83
C CYS A 69 6.53 -5.47 -14.53
N LEU A 70 5.60 -4.55 -14.83
CA LEU A 70 5.88 -3.34 -15.59
C LEU A 70 6.98 -2.47 -14.95
N PRO A 71 6.98 -2.13 -13.64
CA PRO A 71 8.08 -1.39 -13.02
C PRO A 71 9.39 -2.19 -12.97
N ILE A 72 9.31 -3.52 -12.81
CA ILE A 72 10.48 -4.38 -12.68
C ILE A 72 11.21 -4.51 -14.02
N LEU A 73 10.47 -4.75 -15.10
CA LEU A 73 11.01 -4.83 -16.47
C LEU A 73 11.38 -3.45 -17.00
N GLY A 74 10.65 -2.42 -16.57
CA GLY A 74 10.85 -1.03 -16.95
C GLY A 74 12.22 -0.46 -16.59
N ARG A 75 12.97 -1.10 -15.68
CA ARG A 75 14.37 -0.73 -15.39
C ARG A 75 15.27 -0.70 -16.64
N ARG A 76 14.92 -1.45 -17.68
CA ARG A 76 15.66 -1.49 -18.93
C ARG A 76 15.20 -0.42 -19.93
N ILE A 77 14.07 0.24 -19.66
CA ILE A 77 13.46 1.25 -20.52
C ILE A 77 13.70 2.63 -19.88
N PRO A 78 14.42 3.56 -20.55
CA PRO A 78 14.76 4.87 -19.94
C PRO A 78 13.55 5.64 -19.39
N ALA A 79 12.40 5.56 -20.07
CA ALA A 79 11.18 6.24 -19.67
C ALA A 79 10.53 5.65 -18.40
N LEU A 80 10.69 4.35 -18.15
CA LEU A 80 10.13 3.63 -17.02
C LEU A 80 11.15 3.36 -15.91
N HIS A 81 12.37 3.91 -16.07
CA HIS A 81 13.39 3.81 -15.01
C HIS A 81 12.87 4.46 -13.71
N PRO A 82 13.13 3.89 -12.52
CA PRO A 82 12.64 4.40 -11.23
C PRO A 82 12.94 5.88 -10.97
N ASP A 83 14.02 6.41 -11.57
CA ASP A 83 14.42 7.80 -11.44
C ASP A 83 13.89 8.71 -12.57
N SER A 84 13.06 8.19 -13.49
CA SER A 84 12.49 9.00 -14.56
C SER A 84 11.32 9.86 -14.07
N ASN A 85 11.14 11.05 -14.66
CA ASN A 85 10.02 11.93 -14.33
C ASN A 85 8.66 11.27 -14.63
N ILE A 86 8.58 10.47 -15.70
CA ILE A 86 7.38 9.73 -16.08
C ILE A 86 7.03 8.69 -15.01
N PHE A 87 8.02 8.03 -14.45
CA PHE A 87 7.79 7.03 -13.40
C PHE A 87 7.24 7.67 -12.11
N PHE A 88 7.71 8.88 -11.72
CA PHE A 88 7.13 9.63 -10.60
C PHE A 88 5.64 9.92 -10.82
N VAL A 89 5.25 10.33 -12.01
CA VAL A 89 3.85 10.62 -12.36
C VAL A 89 3.00 9.34 -12.30
N ILE A 90 3.47 8.23 -12.89
CA ILE A 90 2.79 6.93 -12.86
C ILE A 90 2.65 6.42 -11.42
N LYS A 91 3.71 6.52 -10.62
CA LYS A 91 3.70 6.09 -9.21
C LYS A 91 2.75 6.94 -8.37
N SER A 92 2.65 8.25 -8.63
CA SER A 92 1.70 9.15 -7.97
C SER A 92 0.26 8.79 -8.33
N PHE A 93 -0.02 8.46 -9.59
CA PHE A 93 -1.34 7.98 -10.02
C PHE A 93 -1.70 6.66 -9.31
N ALA A 94 -0.79 5.69 -9.31
CA ALA A 94 -0.99 4.41 -8.64
C ALA A 94 -1.24 4.57 -7.12
N ALA A 95 -0.49 5.46 -6.46
CA ALA A 95 -0.70 5.77 -5.05
C ALA A 95 -2.09 6.38 -4.79
N GLY A 96 -2.59 7.22 -5.71
CA GLY A 96 -3.95 7.75 -5.67
C GLY A 96 -5.02 6.67 -5.81
N VAL A 97 -4.82 5.73 -6.72
CA VAL A 97 -5.71 4.56 -6.87
C VAL A 97 -5.74 3.74 -5.57
N ILE A 98 -4.59 3.37 -5.01
CA ILE A 98 -4.49 2.57 -3.78
C ILE A 98 -5.14 3.29 -2.60
N LEU A 99 -4.94 4.61 -2.46
CA LEU A 99 -5.57 5.39 -1.41
C LEU A 99 -7.10 5.40 -1.53
N ALA A 100 -7.63 5.59 -2.74
CA ALA A 100 -9.05 5.56 -2.99
C ALA A 100 -9.64 4.14 -2.85
N THR A 101 -8.89 3.09 -3.21
CA THR A 101 -9.29 1.71 -2.92
C THR A 101 -9.52 1.51 -1.42
N GLY A 102 -8.60 1.98 -0.57
CA GLY A 102 -8.76 1.89 0.89
C GLY A 102 -9.97 2.66 1.42
N PHE A 103 -10.13 3.94 1.02
CA PHE A 103 -11.17 4.82 1.59
C PHE A 103 -12.55 4.67 0.96
N ILE A 104 -12.63 4.46 -0.36
CA ILE A 104 -13.86 4.60 -1.14
C ILE A 104 -14.44 3.25 -1.58
N HIS A 105 -13.62 2.20 -1.56
CA HIS A 105 -14.07 0.86 -1.91
C HIS A 105 -14.11 -0.07 -0.69
N ILE A 106 -12.96 -0.35 -0.07
CA ILE A 106 -12.87 -1.36 0.99
C ILE A 106 -13.50 -0.91 2.31
N LEU A 107 -13.26 0.34 2.73
CA LEU A 107 -13.77 0.83 4.02
C LEU A 107 -15.30 0.93 4.05
N PRO A 108 -15.99 1.40 3.00
CA PRO A 108 -17.45 1.34 2.93
C PRO A 108 -18.00 -0.07 3.01
N ASP A 109 -17.44 -1.03 2.27
CA ASP A 109 -17.86 -2.44 2.33
C ASP A 109 -17.76 -2.99 3.75
N ALA A 110 -16.66 -2.64 4.47
CA ALA A 110 -16.51 -3.03 5.86
C ALA A 110 -17.56 -2.38 6.79
N PHE A 111 -18.02 -1.16 6.48
CA PHE A 111 -19.11 -0.53 7.20
C PHE A 111 -20.42 -1.27 6.94
N ASP A 112 -20.74 -1.57 5.70
CA ASP A 112 -21.96 -2.26 5.30
C ASP A 112 -22.05 -3.65 5.93
N ASP A 113 -20.94 -4.40 5.94
CA ASP A 113 -20.82 -5.71 6.59
C ASP A 113 -21.10 -5.62 8.10
N LEU A 114 -20.38 -4.74 8.82
CA LEU A 114 -20.40 -4.69 10.30
C LEU A 114 -21.59 -3.92 10.89
N THR A 115 -22.33 -3.15 10.06
CA THR A 115 -23.57 -2.49 10.45
C THR A 115 -24.80 -3.13 9.85
N SER A 116 -24.63 -4.29 9.20
CA SER A 116 -25.73 -5.02 8.57
C SER A 116 -26.84 -5.34 9.57
N PRO A 117 -28.14 -5.17 9.18
CA PRO A 117 -29.29 -5.53 10.00
C PRO A 117 -29.33 -7.03 10.32
N CYS A 118 -28.59 -7.86 9.60
CA CYS A 118 -28.44 -9.30 9.88
C CYS A 118 -27.58 -9.58 11.12
N LEU A 119 -26.88 -8.57 11.64
CA LEU A 119 -26.12 -8.67 12.88
C LEU A 119 -26.96 -8.21 14.09
N LYS A 120 -26.65 -8.75 15.26
CA LYS A 120 -27.28 -8.30 16.51
C LYS A 120 -26.88 -6.86 16.78
N GLU A 121 -27.84 -6.01 17.16
CA GLU A 121 -27.59 -4.62 17.51
C GLU A 121 -26.50 -4.45 18.58
N ASN A 122 -26.46 -5.37 19.56
CA ASN A 122 -25.41 -5.41 20.57
C ASN A 122 -24.51 -6.62 20.35
N PRO A 123 -23.17 -6.44 20.11
CA PRO A 123 -22.42 -5.17 20.22
C PRO A 123 -22.30 -4.37 18.90
N TRP A 124 -22.71 -4.91 17.77
CA TRP A 124 -22.33 -4.44 16.42
C TRP A 124 -22.89 -3.07 16.06
N GLY A 125 -24.15 -2.77 16.41
CA GLY A 125 -24.77 -1.46 16.18
C GLY A 125 -24.37 -0.38 17.20
N ASN A 126 -23.87 -0.78 18.38
CA ASN A 126 -23.58 0.15 19.48
C ASN A 126 -22.12 0.64 19.54
N PHE A 127 -21.21 0.00 18.81
CA PHE A 127 -19.80 0.36 18.77
C PHE A 127 -19.31 0.45 17.34
N PRO A 128 -18.55 1.51 16.97
CA PRO A 128 -18.05 1.71 15.61
C PRO A 128 -16.87 0.78 15.28
N PHE A 129 -17.13 -0.54 15.17
CA PHE A 129 -16.09 -1.56 14.98
C PHE A 129 -15.26 -1.32 13.73
N THR A 130 -15.86 -0.92 12.62
CA THR A 130 -15.15 -0.66 11.36
C THR A 130 -14.07 0.38 11.52
N GLY A 131 -14.42 1.54 12.05
CA GLY A 131 -13.45 2.62 12.31
C GLY A 131 -12.39 2.20 13.33
N PHE A 132 -12.80 1.48 14.40
CA PHE A 132 -11.87 1.00 15.41
C PHE A 132 -10.85 0.00 14.84
N VAL A 133 -11.29 -1.00 14.08
CA VAL A 133 -10.41 -2.01 13.47
C VAL A 133 -9.49 -1.37 12.44
N ALA A 134 -10.00 -0.48 11.58
CA ALA A 134 -9.20 0.24 10.59
C ALA A 134 -8.11 1.11 11.27
N MET A 135 -8.47 1.84 12.31
CA MET A 135 -7.50 2.62 13.10
C MET A 135 -6.46 1.72 13.77
N MET A 136 -6.89 0.64 14.42
CA MET A 136 -5.97 -0.27 15.10
C MET A 136 -5.01 -0.95 14.12
N SER A 137 -5.47 -1.36 12.95
CA SER A 137 -4.61 -1.97 11.92
C SER A 137 -3.61 -0.95 11.34
N ALA A 138 -4.00 0.31 11.14
CA ALA A 138 -3.08 1.38 10.75
C ALA A 138 -2.00 1.62 11.83
N ILE A 139 -2.38 1.66 13.10
CA ILE A 139 -1.44 1.80 14.23
C ILE A 139 -0.50 0.60 14.32
N LEU A 140 -1.02 -0.63 14.19
CA LEU A 140 -0.21 -1.85 14.21
C LEU A 140 0.77 -1.89 13.03
N THR A 141 0.36 -1.40 11.86
CA THR A 141 1.22 -1.25 10.69
C THR A 141 2.36 -0.27 10.96
N LEU A 142 2.05 0.91 11.52
CA LEU A 142 3.05 1.89 11.98
C LEU A 142 4.03 1.27 12.98
N MET A 143 3.53 0.52 13.96
CA MET A 143 4.37 -0.14 14.96
C MET A 143 5.27 -1.20 14.31
N ALA A 144 4.73 -2.01 13.40
CA ALA A 144 5.49 -3.03 12.68
C ALA A 144 6.62 -2.41 11.84
N ASP A 145 6.33 -1.34 11.09
CA ASP A 145 7.33 -0.60 10.31
C ASP A 145 8.42 -0.01 11.21
N SER A 146 8.02 0.67 12.29
CA SER A 146 8.94 1.27 13.25
C SER A 146 9.82 0.22 13.95
N LEU A 147 9.23 -0.90 14.41
CA LEU A 147 9.97 -1.98 15.08
C LEU A 147 10.94 -2.67 14.13
N ALA A 148 10.50 -2.98 12.91
CA ALA A 148 11.35 -3.61 11.91
C ALA A 148 12.53 -2.72 11.53
N THR A 149 12.29 -1.45 11.25
CA THR A 149 13.33 -0.45 10.97
C THR A 149 14.30 -0.33 12.15
N GLY A 150 13.78 -0.24 13.38
CA GLY A 150 14.60 -0.15 14.60
C GLY A 150 15.42 -1.41 14.86
N TYR A 151 14.87 -2.60 14.64
CA TYR A 151 15.59 -3.87 14.78
C TYR A 151 16.76 -3.99 13.81
N TYR A 152 16.54 -3.69 12.55
CA TYR A 152 17.58 -3.74 11.53
C TYR A 152 18.69 -2.72 11.79
N ARG A 153 18.35 -1.49 12.15
CA ARG A 153 19.33 -0.45 12.51
C ARG A 153 20.24 -0.89 13.66
N ARG A 154 19.66 -1.48 14.71
CA ARG A 154 20.43 -2.02 15.85
C ARG A 154 21.32 -3.19 15.42
N SER A 155 20.87 -4.05 14.53
CA SER A 155 21.63 -5.18 14.00
C SER A 155 22.85 -4.72 13.20
N GLU A 156 22.69 -3.70 12.34
CA GLU A 156 23.80 -3.12 11.57
C GLU A 156 24.83 -2.40 12.47
N LEU A 157 24.37 -1.68 13.50
CA LEU A 157 25.26 -1.08 14.48
C LEU A 157 26.11 -2.15 15.20
N LYS A 158 25.49 -3.26 15.64
CA LYS A 158 26.22 -4.36 16.28
C LYS A 158 27.29 -4.97 15.36
N LYS A 159 27.00 -5.14 14.06
CA LYS A 159 27.99 -5.64 13.09
C LYS A 159 29.16 -4.69 12.92
N LYS A 160 28.92 -3.37 12.87
CA LYS A 160 29.97 -2.35 12.76
C LYS A 160 30.89 -2.35 14.00
N PHE A 161 30.34 -2.43 15.21
CA PHE A 161 31.13 -2.52 16.43
C PHE A 161 31.93 -3.82 16.53
N SER A 162 31.39 -4.93 16.04
CA SER A 162 32.09 -6.23 16.01
C SER A 162 33.24 -6.26 14.98
N HIS A 163 33.15 -5.47 13.91
CA HIS A 163 34.23 -5.39 12.91
C HIS A 163 35.36 -4.47 13.34
N ASN A 164 35.08 -3.33 13.97
CA ASN A 164 36.12 -2.41 14.49
C ASN A 164 36.90 -3.02 15.67
N GLY A 165 36.26 -3.82 16.53
CA GLY A 165 36.93 -4.50 17.63
C GLY A 165 37.92 -5.62 17.20
N ARG A 166 37.92 -5.99 15.91
CA ARG A 166 38.87 -7.00 15.38
C ARG A 166 40.11 -6.40 14.75
N ASP A 167 40.08 -5.13 14.35
CA ASP A 167 41.25 -4.46 13.76
C ASP A 167 42.17 -3.81 14.80
N GLU A 168 41.70 -3.53 16.03
CA GLU A 168 42.55 -2.94 17.09
C GLU A 168 43.46 -3.97 17.82
N THR A 169 43.28 -5.28 17.56
CA THR A 169 44.10 -6.32 18.24
C THR A 169 45.36 -6.70 17.46
N LYS A 170 45.82 -5.93 16.48
CA LYS A 170 47.03 -6.15 15.71
C LYS A 170 48.08 -5.01 15.80
N VAL A 171 47.98 -4.14 16.77
CA VAL A 171 49.09 -3.22 17.06
C VAL A 171 49.96 -3.90 18.13
N GLY A 172 51.08 -4.44 17.69
CA GLY A 172 52.06 -5.07 18.57
C GLY A 172 52.61 -4.08 19.61
N VAL A 173 52.51 -4.47 20.85
CA VAL A 173 53.19 -3.82 21.98
C VAL A 173 54.67 -4.14 21.83
N THR A 174 55.50 -3.20 21.40
CA THR A 174 56.92 -3.17 21.70
C THR A 174 57.09 -2.47 23.02
N VAL A 175 57.44 -3.24 24.04
CA VAL A 175 57.89 -2.76 25.35
C VAL A 175 59.27 -2.14 25.15
N GLY A 176 59.37 -0.87 25.43
CA GLY A 176 60.64 -0.17 25.67
C GLY A 176 60.59 0.39 27.08
N ASP A 177 61.38 -0.19 27.96
CA ASP A 177 61.68 0.34 29.32
C ASP A 177 62.44 1.66 29.19
N ASP A 178 61.93 2.69 29.84
CA ASP A 178 62.81 3.71 30.46
C ASP A 178 62.02 4.52 31.52
N GLU A 179 62.55 4.50 32.72
CA GLU A 179 62.13 5.24 33.92
C GLU A 179 62.42 6.75 33.76
N ASN A 180 61.53 7.65 34.24
CA ASN A 180 61.71 8.64 35.25
C ASN A 180 60.65 9.73 35.35
N GLU A 181 60.19 9.86 36.60
CA GLU A 181 59.79 11.03 37.39
C GLU A 181 58.89 12.18 36.86
N ALA A 182 57.88 12.35 37.68
CA ALA A 182 57.35 13.58 38.30
C ALA A 182 56.49 14.58 37.50
N GLY A 183 55.31 14.79 37.99
CA GLY A 183 54.73 16.16 38.16
C GLY A 183 53.59 16.58 37.31
N ASP A 184 52.38 16.39 37.86
CA ASP A 184 51.31 17.41 37.98
C ASP A 184 50.83 18.18 36.75
N LYS A 185 49.55 18.11 36.63
CA LYS A 185 48.53 18.97 36.04
C LYS A 185 47.67 18.32 34.97
N LEU A 186 46.46 18.05 35.43
CA LEU A 186 45.28 17.72 34.61
C LEU A 186 44.86 18.95 33.83
N GLU A 187 45.22 19.08 32.56
CA GLU A 187 44.57 19.96 31.61
C GLU A 187 43.73 19.13 30.61
N VAL A 188 42.43 19.27 30.76
CA VAL A 188 41.45 18.71 29.79
C VAL A 188 41.49 19.55 28.54
N HIS A 189 42.31 19.17 27.57
CA HIS A 189 42.22 19.71 26.22
C HIS A 189 41.12 18.94 25.43
N THR A 190 39.95 19.55 25.34
CA THR A 190 38.95 19.16 24.37
C THR A 190 39.43 19.52 22.97
N HIS A 191 40.11 18.60 22.29
CA HIS A 191 40.35 18.72 20.87
C HIS A 191 39.05 18.40 20.13
N ALA A 192 38.36 19.43 19.64
CA ALA A 192 37.36 19.33 18.59
C ALA A 192 38.06 18.84 17.32
N THR A 193 38.16 17.54 17.16
CA THR A 193 38.57 16.92 15.90
C THR A 193 37.45 17.08 14.90
N HIS A 194 37.67 17.88 13.85
CA HIS A 194 36.92 17.87 12.61
C HIS A 194 37.09 16.49 11.95
N GLY A 195 36.29 15.51 12.42
CA GLY A 195 36.16 14.20 11.78
C GLY A 195 35.30 14.33 10.55
N HIS A 196 35.93 14.22 9.38
CA HIS A 196 35.23 14.10 8.10
C HIS A 196 34.30 12.87 8.16
N SER A 197 33.00 13.14 8.21
CA SER A 197 31.92 12.15 8.31
C SER A 197 31.69 11.43 6.98
N HIS A 198 32.60 10.56 6.57
CA HIS A 198 32.38 9.63 5.46
C HIS A 198 31.56 8.39 5.86
N GLY A 199 31.15 8.27 7.13
CA GLY A 199 30.37 7.15 7.64
C GLY A 199 28.84 7.33 7.59
N SER A 200 28.34 8.57 7.42
CA SER A 200 26.90 8.87 7.51
C SER A 200 26.11 8.52 6.24
N SER A 201 26.72 8.58 5.06
CA SER A 201 26.03 8.29 3.79
C SER A 201 25.79 6.80 3.55
N LEU A 202 26.70 5.93 3.95
CA LEU A 202 26.56 4.47 3.85
C LEU A 202 25.55 3.90 4.86
N SER A 203 25.47 4.50 6.05
CA SER A 203 24.46 4.17 7.06
C SER A 203 23.05 4.54 6.59
N SER A 204 22.89 5.71 6.01
CA SER A 204 21.64 6.23 5.48
C SER A 204 21.08 5.36 4.33
N SER A 205 21.93 4.89 3.41
CA SER A 205 21.50 4.08 2.28
C SER A 205 21.06 2.64 2.66
N ALA A 206 21.73 2.05 3.67
CA ALA A 206 21.35 0.75 4.20
C ALA A 206 20.02 0.83 4.98
N ASP A 207 19.82 1.88 5.77
CA ASP A 207 18.58 2.11 6.51
C ASP A 207 17.40 2.32 5.56
N MET A 208 17.58 3.08 4.47
CA MET A 208 16.55 3.25 3.44
C MET A 208 16.20 1.93 2.73
N LEU A 209 17.19 1.12 2.39
CA LEU A 209 16.95 -0.17 1.74
C LEU A 209 16.14 -1.12 2.62
N LEU A 210 16.42 -1.13 3.91
CA LEU A 210 15.70 -1.96 4.89
C LEU A 210 14.27 -1.49 5.05
N ARG A 211 14.06 -0.18 5.15
CA ARG A 211 12.73 0.42 5.18
C ARG A 211 11.92 0.03 3.94
N HIS A 212 12.50 0.14 2.74
CA HIS A 212 11.82 -0.28 1.51
C HIS A 212 11.44 -1.77 1.52
N LYS A 213 12.24 -2.65 2.13
CA LYS A 213 11.90 -4.07 2.25
C LYS A 213 10.69 -4.31 3.16
N VAL A 214 10.66 -3.64 4.32
CA VAL A 214 9.53 -3.74 5.26
C VAL A 214 8.27 -3.20 4.62
N ILE A 215 8.34 -1.99 4.06
CA ILE A 215 7.23 -1.35 3.34
C ILE A 215 6.64 -2.29 2.29
N THR A 216 7.51 -2.89 1.45
CA THR A 216 7.06 -3.79 0.38
C THR A 216 6.32 -5.01 0.94
N GLN A 217 6.81 -5.62 2.02
CA GLN A 217 6.19 -6.81 2.62
C GLN A 217 4.86 -6.49 3.31
N VAL A 218 4.77 -5.35 3.97
CA VAL A 218 3.52 -4.93 4.65
C VAL A 218 2.46 -4.51 3.62
N LEU A 219 2.87 -3.79 2.57
CA LEU A 219 1.98 -3.45 1.45
C LEU A 219 1.44 -4.73 0.79
N GLU A 220 2.30 -5.71 0.50
CA GLU A 220 1.89 -6.99 -0.06
C GLU A 220 0.88 -7.70 0.84
N LEU A 221 1.10 -7.71 2.16
CA LEU A 221 0.17 -8.32 3.11
C LEU A 221 -1.20 -7.64 3.10
N GLY A 222 -1.25 -6.30 3.08
CA GLY A 222 -2.52 -5.55 3.03
C GLY A 222 -3.30 -5.84 1.76
N ILE A 223 -2.64 -5.78 0.61
CA ILE A 223 -3.23 -6.11 -0.69
C ILE A 223 -3.72 -7.57 -0.71
N LEU A 224 -2.93 -8.50 -0.18
CA LEU A 224 -3.25 -9.91 -0.16
C LEU A 224 -4.54 -10.21 0.61
N VAL A 225 -4.68 -9.67 1.81
CA VAL A 225 -5.88 -9.87 2.64
C VAL A 225 -7.12 -9.40 1.88
N HIS A 226 -7.09 -8.18 1.35
CA HIS A 226 -8.19 -7.64 0.53
C HIS A 226 -8.46 -8.51 -0.70
N SER A 227 -7.42 -8.86 -1.46
CA SER A 227 -7.53 -9.63 -2.72
C SER A 227 -8.17 -11.00 -2.52
N VAL A 228 -7.89 -11.68 -1.40
CA VAL A 228 -8.54 -12.96 -1.08
C VAL A 228 -10.03 -12.75 -0.82
N ILE A 229 -10.38 -11.76 0.00
CA ILE A 229 -11.78 -11.52 0.40
C ILE A 229 -12.63 -11.16 -0.81
N ILE A 230 -12.20 -10.15 -1.58
CA ILE A 230 -12.95 -9.72 -2.77
C ILE A 230 -13.00 -10.82 -3.86
N GLY A 231 -11.93 -11.62 -3.97
CA GLY A 231 -11.91 -12.78 -4.85
C GLY A 231 -12.95 -13.82 -4.44
N VAL A 232 -13.07 -14.14 -3.14
CA VAL A 232 -14.08 -15.05 -2.62
C VAL A 232 -15.48 -14.49 -2.88
N ALA A 233 -15.74 -13.20 -2.63
CA ALA A 233 -17.02 -12.57 -2.89
C ALA A 233 -17.45 -12.69 -4.37
N VAL A 234 -16.55 -12.38 -5.33
CA VAL A 234 -16.82 -12.61 -6.77
C VAL A 234 -17.06 -14.10 -7.05
N GLY A 235 -16.29 -14.99 -6.42
CA GLY A 235 -16.41 -16.43 -6.61
C GLY A 235 -17.73 -17.02 -6.10
N VAL A 236 -18.31 -16.46 -5.04
CA VAL A 236 -19.59 -16.89 -4.47
C VAL A 236 -20.77 -16.30 -5.24
N SER A 237 -20.69 -15.03 -5.66
CA SER A 237 -21.78 -14.31 -6.35
C SER A 237 -22.33 -15.10 -7.54
N GLN A 238 -23.65 -15.22 -7.64
CA GLN A 238 -24.34 -15.92 -8.73
C GLN A 238 -25.04 -14.96 -9.70
N SER A 239 -24.93 -13.64 -9.46
CA SER A 239 -25.55 -12.59 -10.27
C SER A 239 -24.56 -12.05 -11.32
N PRO A 240 -24.80 -12.26 -12.63
CA PRO A 240 -24.00 -11.67 -13.70
C PRO A 240 -23.98 -10.14 -13.67
N SER A 241 -25.05 -9.50 -13.17
CA SER A 241 -25.16 -8.05 -13.04
C SER A 241 -24.21 -7.48 -11.99
N THR A 242 -23.92 -8.24 -10.93
CA THR A 242 -22.95 -7.91 -9.88
C THR A 242 -21.51 -8.21 -10.34
N ILE A 243 -21.27 -9.37 -10.97
CA ILE A 243 -19.92 -9.80 -11.35
C ILE A 243 -19.31 -8.87 -12.43
N ARG A 244 -20.08 -8.35 -13.38
CA ARG A 244 -19.54 -7.54 -14.49
C ARG A 244 -18.90 -6.22 -14.02
N PRO A 245 -19.57 -5.35 -13.23
CA PRO A 245 -18.95 -4.13 -12.74
C PRO A 245 -17.76 -4.43 -11.79
N LEU A 246 -17.92 -5.43 -10.90
CA LEU A 246 -16.82 -5.88 -10.04
C LEU A 246 -15.60 -6.29 -10.86
N LEU A 247 -15.75 -7.07 -11.92
CA LEU A 247 -14.62 -7.45 -12.78
C LEU A 247 -13.89 -6.23 -13.34
N GLY A 248 -14.61 -5.22 -13.80
CA GLY A 248 -14.03 -3.98 -14.31
C GLY A 248 -13.22 -3.25 -13.24
N ALA A 249 -13.80 -3.05 -12.06
CA ALA A 249 -13.19 -2.37 -10.94
C ALA A 249 -11.96 -3.14 -10.40
N LEU A 250 -12.11 -4.46 -10.20
CA LEU A 250 -11.01 -5.30 -9.73
C LEU A 250 -9.84 -5.30 -10.73
N THR A 251 -10.11 -5.40 -12.01
CA THR A 251 -9.06 -5.38 -13.04
C THR A 251 -8.29 -4.06 -13.00
N PHE A 252 -9.01 -2.94 -12.85
CA PHE A 252 -8.41 -1.61 -12.82
C PHE A 252 -7.52 -1.44 -11.58
N HIS A 253 -8.05 -1.59 -10.37
CA HIS A 253 -7.26 -1.33 -9.17
C HIS A 253 -6.15 -2.37 -8.98
N GLN A 254 -6.37 -3.64 -9.29
CA GLN A 254 -5.37 -4.68 -9.21
C GLN A 254 -4.17 -4.41 -10.14
N PHE A 255 -4.40 -3.84 -11.32
CA PHE A 255 -3.33 -3.41 -12.22
C PHE A 255 -2.48 -2.30 -11.59
N PHE A 256 -3.10 -1.26 -11.01
CA PHE A 256 -2.38 -0.14 -10.39
C PHE A 256 -1.78 -0.49 -9.02
N GLU A 257 -2.40 -1.35 -8.25
CA GLU A 257 -1.79 -1.96 -7.05
C GLU A 257 -0.53 -2.72 -7.44
N GLY A 258 -0.57 -3.48 -8.54
CA GLY A 258 0.60 -4.12 -9.10
C GLY A 258 1.72 -3.14 -9.47
N ILE A 259 1.40 -2.00 -10.09
CA ILE A 259 2.39 -0.94 -10.37
C ILE A 259 2.99 -0.38 -9.06
N GLY A 260 2.16 -0.12 -8.06
CA GLY A 260 2.60 0.35 -6.74
C GLY A 260 3.55 -0.65 -6.07
N LEU A 261 3.12 -1.90 -5.95
CA LEU A 261 3.91 -3.00 -5.37
C LEU A 261 5.19 -3.26 -6.16
N GLY A 262 5.13 -3.37 -7.48
CA GLY A 262 6.30 -3.55 -8.34
C GLY A 262 7.30 -2.41 -8.24
N GLY A 263 6.83 -1.18 -8.04
CA GLY A 263 7.65 -0.02 -7.74
C GLY A 263 8.42 -0.17 -6.42
N CYS A 264 7.74 -0.61 -5.35
CA CYS A 264 8.34 -0.89 -4.04
C CYS A 264 9.35 -2.05 -4.10
N ILE A 265 9.00 -3.16 -4.77
CA ILE A 265 9.89 -4.31 -5.00
C ILE A 265 11.18 -3.86 -5.70
N THR A 266 11.05 -2.95 -6.67
CA THR A 266 12.17 -2.42 -7.44
C THR A 266 13.15 -1.62 -6.56
N GLN A 267 12.64 -0.84 -5.62
CA GLN A 267 13.43 -0.04 -4.68
C GLN A 267 14.05 -0.89 -3.55
N ALA A 268 13.38 -1.95 -3.13
CA ALA A 268 13.81 -2.83 -2.05
C ALA A 268 15.00 -3.75 -2.40
N LYS A 269 15.39 -3.84 -3.68
CA LYS A 269 16.53 -4.64 -4.18
C LYS A 269 16.54 -6.08 -3.65
N PHE A 270 15.39 -6.74 -3.66
CA PHE A 270 15.30 -8.16 -3.31
C PHE A 270 16.07 -9.04 -4.31
N ASN A 271 16.43 -10.26 -3.89
CA ASN A 271 17.00 -11.25 -4.82
C ASN A 271 15.94 -11.73 -5.83
N ALA A 272 16.37 -12.16 -7.02
CA ALA A 272 15.47 -12.50 -8.12
C ALA A 272 14.44 -13.59 -7.75
N LYS A 273 14.83 -14.59 -6.96
CA LYS A 273 13.93 -15.68 -6.54
C LYS A 273 12.78 -15.12 -5.66
N TYR A 274 13.11 -14.22 -4.73
CA TYR A 274 12.12 -13.62 -3.86
C TYR A 274 11.17 -12.70 -4.63
N VAL A 275 11.70 -11.91 -5.59
CA VAL A 275 10.89 -11.08 -6.50
C VAL A 275 9.89 -11.92 -7.28
N VAL A 276 10.32 -13.05 -7.86
CA VAL A 276 9.41 -13.96 -8.60
C VAL A 276 8.31 -14.49 -7.69
N TRP A 277 8.65 -14.88 -6.45
CA TRP A 277 7.66 -15.35 -5.48
C TRP A 277 6.64 -14.27 -5.12
N MET A 278 7.07 -13.04 -4.83
CA MET A 278 6.17 -11.91 -4.53
C MET A 278 5.24 -11.61 -5.71
N CYS A 279 5.79 -11.53 -6.93
CA CYS A 279 4.99 -11.29 -8.14
C CYS A 279 3.96 -12.41 -8.38
N ALA A 280 4.37 -13.67 -8.23
CA ALA A 280 3.48 -14.82 -8.42
C ALA A 280 2.39 -14.84 -7.34
N PHE A 281 2.75 -14.58 -6.10
CA PHE A 281 1.83 -14.56 -4.98
C PHE A 281 0.78 -13.46 -5.14
N PHE A 282 1.21 -12.23 -5.41
CA PHE A 282 0.31 -11.12 -5.73
C PHE A 282 -0.64 -11.44 -6.89
N ALA A 283 -0.11 -11.96 -8.01
CA ALA A 283 -0.92 -12.22 -9.20
C ALA A 283 -1.94 -13.36 -9.00
N LEU A 284 -1.63 -14.35 -8.15
CA LEU A 284 -2.47 -15.53 -7.93
C LEU A 284 -3.51 -15.34 -6.81
N THR A 285 -3.39 -14.31 -5.97
CA THR A 285 -4.21 -14.16 -4.78
C THR A 285 -5.69 -13.98 -5.10
N THR A 286 -6.05 -12.98 -5.90
CA THR A 286 -7.45 -12.75 -6.31
C THR A 286 -8.04 -13.91 -7.14
N PRO A 287 -7.34 -14.41 -8.18
CA PRO A 287 -7.75 -15.64 -8.88
C PRO A 287 -7.96 -16.84 -7.96
N GLY A 288 -7.07 -17.03 -6.98
CA GLY A 288 -7.21 -18.07 -5.97
C GLY A 288 -8.44 -17.88 -5.09
N GLY A 289 -8.71 -16.64 -4.65
CA GLY A 289 -9.94 -16.28 -3.94
C GLY A 289 -11.18 -16.61 -4.75
N ILE A 290 -11.24 -16.25 -6.04
CA ILE A 290 -12.37 -16.58 -6.94
C ILE A 290 -12.56 -18.10 -7.03
N ALA A 291 -11.48 -18.85 -7.18
CA ALA A 291 -11.55 -20.32 -7.25
C ALA A 291 -12.07 -20.94 -5.95
N ILE A 292 -11.63 -20.43 -4.78
CA ILE A 292 -12.17 -20.82 -3.48
C ILE A 292 -13.66 -20.50 -3.40
N GLY A 293 -14.06 -19.26 -3.76
CA GLY A 293 -15.46 -18.84 -3.75
C GLY A 293 -16.36 -19.73 -4.62
N ILE A 294 -15.92 -20.12 -5.82
CA ILE A 294 -16.62 -21.08 -6.68
C ILE A 294 -16.79 -22.40 -5.93
N GLY A 295 -15.77 -22.90 -5.23
CA GLY A 295 -15.81 -24.17 -4.51
C GLY A 295 -16.77 -24.18 -3.33
N ILE A 296 -16.94 -23.05 -2.63
CA ILE A 296 -17.78 -22.93 -1.44
C ILE A 296 -19.18 -22.35 -1.69
N THR A 297 -19.51 -22.00 -2.92
CA THR A 297 -20.79 -21.34 -3.31
C THR A 297 -22.03 -22.05 -2.74
N ASN A 298 -22.02 -23.37 -2.59
CA ASN A 298 -23.17 -24.13 -2.10
C ASN A 298 -23.32 -24.18 -0.57
N VAL A 299 -22.28 -23.79 0.18
CA VAL A 299 -22.26 -23.85 1.64
C VAL A 299 -22.07 -22.49 2.30
N TYR A 300 -21.68 -21.49 1.52
CA TYR A 300 -21.41 -20.14 1.97
C TYR A 300 -22.64 -19.26 1.75
N SER A 301 -23.01 -18.49 2.77
CA SER A 301 -24.04 -17.44 2.68
C SER A 301 -23.43 -16.10 3.05
N GLU A 302 -23.48 -15.15 2.11
CA GLU A 302 -22.96 -13.79 2.31
C GLU A 302 -23.70 -13.05 3.43
N THR A 303 -24.98 -13.37 3.64
CA THR A 303 -25.84 -12.76 4.68
C THR A 303 -25.69 -13.44 6.05
N SER A 304 -24.89 -14.50 6.17
CA SER A 304 -24.70 -15.16 7.46
C SER A 304 -23.94 -14.24 8.43
N PRO A 305 -24.34 -14.13 9.71
CA PRO A 305 -23.66 -13.29 10.69
C PRO A 305 -22.16 -13.54 10.80
N THR A 306 -21.72 -14.79 10.66
CA THR A 306 -20.31 -15.16 10.70
C THR A 306 -19.57 -14.62 9.48
N ALA A 307 -20.15 -14.71 8.28
CA ALA A 307 -19.53 -14.18 7.06
C ALA A 307 -19.39 -12.67 7.14
N LEU A 308 -20.45 -11.96 7.51
CA LEU A 308 -20.46 -10.49 7.67
C LEU A 308 -19.40 -10.02 8.68
N ILE A 309 -19.30 -10.66 9.85
CA ILE A 309 -18.29 -10.31 10.85
C ILE A 309 -16.87 -10.53 10.32
N VAL A 310 -16.61 -11.69 9.72
CA VAL A 310 -15.27 -12.01 9.21
C VAL A 310 -14.88 -11.08 8.06
N GLN A 311 -15.76 -10.91 7.09
CA GLN A 311 -15.50 -10.00 5.95
C GLN A 311 -15.31 -8.56 6.43
N GLY A 312 -16.23 -8.03 7.22
CA GLY A 312 -16.17 -6.66 7.68
C GLY A 312 -14.93 -6.36 8.54
N VAL A 313 -14.55 -7.27 9.45
CA VAL A 313 -13.31 -7.11 10.25
C VAL A 313 -12.07 -7.17 9.36
N MET A 314 -12.01 -8.12 8.43
CA MET A 314 -10.85 -8.27 7.55
C MET A 314 -10.75 -7.11 6.55
N ASN A 315 -11.87 -6.66 5.98
CA ASN A 315 -11.93 -5.47 5.11
C ASN A 315 -11.53 -4.21 5.88
N ALA A 316 -12.05 -3.99 7.08
CA ALA A 316 -11.64 -2.86 7.91
C ALA A 316 -10.12 -2.87 8.20
N ALA A 317 -9.57 -4.05 8.51
CA ALA A 317 -8.13 -4.19 8.74
C ALA A 317 -7.33 -3.91 7.46
N ALA A 318 -7.74 -4.47 6.32
CA ALA A 318 -7.09 -4.23 5.03
C ALA A 318 -7.15 -2.74 4.62
N ALA A 319 -8.31 -2.08 4.80
CA ALA A 319 -8.46 -0.65 4.56
C ALA A 319 -7.48 0.17 5.41
N GLY A 320 -7.37 -0.10 6.70
CA GLY A 320 -6.43 0.59 7.60
C GLY A 320 -4.97 0.41 7.18
N ILE A 321 -4.57 -0.80 6.78
CA ILE A 321 -3.22 -1.07 6.27
C ILE A 321 -2.97 -0.28 4.97
N LEU A 322 -3.87 -0.37 3.99
CA LEU A 322 -3.71 0.30 2.69
C LEU A 322 -3.71 1.83 2.80
N ILE A 323 -4.54 2.41 3.67
CA ILE A 323 -4.57 3.85 3.95
C ILE A 323 -3.23 4.28 4.53
N TYR A 324 -2.72 3.60 5.56
CA TYR A 324 -1.42 3.90 6.14
C TYR A 324 -0.30 3.82 5.09
N MET A 325 -0.23 2.70 4.35
CA MET A 325 0.80 2.47 3.35
C MET A 325 0.76 3.51 2.22
N SER A 326 -0.45 3.88 1.78
CA SER A 326 -0.60 4.90 0.73
C SER A 326 -0.10 6.26 1.19
N LEU A 327 -0.49 6.70 2.39
CA LEU A 327 -0.17 8.04 2.90
C LEU A 327 1.29 8.13 3.36
N VAL A 328 1.75 7.15 4.16
CA VAL A 328 3.04 7.24 4.84
C VAL A 328 4.18 6.70 3.99
N ASP A 329 3.97 5.57 3.34
CA ASP A 329 5.05 4.88 2.65
C ASP A 329 5.14 5.21 1.16
N LEU A 330 4.00 5.38 0.48
CA LEU A 330 4.01 5.73 -0.94
C LEU A 330 4.04 7.25 -1.15
N LEU A 331 3.05 7.97 -0.62
CA LEU A 331 2.90 9.41 -0.89
C LEU A 331 3.99 10.23 -0.19
N ALA A 332 4.29 9.95 1.08
CA ALA A 332 5.36 10.66 1.75
C ALA A 332 6.72 10.41 1.07
N ALA A 333 7.00 9.17 0.65
CA ALA A 333 8.23 8.85 -0.08
C ALA A 333 8.32 9.54 -1.45
N ILE A 334 7.19 9.73 -2.15
CA ILE A 334 7.15 10.44 -3.43
C ILE A 334 7.33 11.95 -3.23
N PHE A 335 6.54 12.55 -2.33
CA PHE A 335 6.46 14.00 -2.20
C PHE A 335 7.58 14.61 -1.34
N MET A 336 8.30 13.80 -0.56
CA MET A 336 9.50 14.20 0.18
C MET A 336 10.80 13.94 -0.61
N ASP A 337 10.70 13.39 -1.84
CA ASP A 337 11.88 13.16 -2.68
C ASP A 337 12.48 14.51 -3.13
N PRO A 338 13.78 14.78 -2.92
CA PRO A 338 14.44 16.02 -3.30
C PRO A 338 14.24 16.36 -4.79
N LYS A 339 14.29 15.37 -5.67
CA LYS A 339 14.10 15.55 -7.11
C LYS A 339 12.72 16.12 -7.45
N LEU A 340 11.68 15.69 -6.72
CA LEU A 340 10.34 16.23 -6.90
C LEU A 340 10.24 17.65 -6.36
N GLN A 341 10.86 17.92 -5.20
CA GLN A 341 10.81 19.22 -4.54
C GLN A 341 11.58 20.30 -5.31
N GLU A 342 12.65 19.95 -6.00
CA GLU A 342 13.43 20.84 -6.83
C GLU A 342 12.76 21.18 -8.19
N ASN A 343 11.83 20.34 -8.65
CA ASN A 343 11.16 20.48 -9.94
C ASN A 343 9.65 20.73 -9.78
N GLY A 344 9.26 22.02 -9.74
CA GLY A 344 7.86 22.42 -9.55
C GLY A 344 6.88 21.92 -10.64
N MET A 345 7.34 21.68 -11.88
CA MET A 345 6.49 21.11 -12.95
C MET A 345 6.27 19.62 -12.72
N LEU A 346 7.29 18.89 -12.26
CA LEU A 346 7.17 17.49 -11.90
C LEU A 346 6.27 17.32 -10.68
N GLN A 347 6.43 18.18 -9.67
CA GLN A 347 5.60 18.19 -8.47
C GLN A 347 4.13 18.42 -8.82
N LEU A 348 3.85 19.40 -9.67
CA LEU A 348 2.49 19.70 -10.13
C LEU A 348 1.88 18.54 -10.90
N SER A 349 2.60 17.96 -11.87
CA SER A 349 2.12 16.81 -12.64
C SER A 349 1.87 15.59 -11.74
N SER A 350 2.68 15.40 -10.69
CA SER A 350 2.48 14.35 -9.70
C SER A 350 1.22 14.57 -8.84
N TYR A 351 0.92 15.83 -8.43
CA TYR A 351 -0.35 16.14 -7.74
C TYR A 351 -1.56 15.89 -8.65
N VAL A 352 -1.50 16.32 -9.92
CA VAL A 352 -2.58 16.08 -10.88
C VAL A 352 -2.79 14.57 -11.07
N ALA A 353 -1.70 13.81 -11.26
CA ALA A 353 -1.77 12.36 -11.43
C ALA A 353 -2.36 11.66 -10.19
N LEU A 354 -1.96 12.07 -8.98
CA LEU A 354 -2.53 11.58 -7.72
C LEU A 354 -4.05 11.77 -7.67
N LEU A 355 -4.50 13.00 -7.94
CA LEU A 355 -5.93 13.33 -7.93
C LEU A 355 -6.72 12.59 -9.02
N LEU A 356 -6.13 12.43 -10.21
CA LEU A 356 -6.74 11.66 -11.29
C LEU A 356 -6.83 10.16 -10.93
N GLY A 357 -5.80 9.60 -10.30
CA GLY A 357 -5.82 8.21 -9.84
C GLY A 357 -6.89 7.97 -8.78
N ALA A 358 -6.93 8.83 -7.76
CA ALA A 358 -7.95 8.77 -6.73
C ALA A 358 -9.36 8.99 -7.29
N GLY A 359 -9.54 9.96 -8.18
CA GLY A 359 -10.82 10.24 -8.84
C GLY A 359 -11.30 9.09 -9.72
N ALA A 360 -10.41 8.52 -10.53
CA ALA A 360 -10.74 7.39 -11.40
C ALA A 360 -11.22 6.19 -10.59
N MET A 361 -10.49 5.83 -9.52
CA MET A 361 -10.90 4.72 -8.64
C MET A 361 -12.21 5.03 -7.92
N SER A 362 -12.41 6.25 -7.42
CA SER A 362 -13.65 6.66 -6.76
C SER A 362 -14.88 6.58 -7.69
N VAL A 363 -14.69 6.92 -8.97
CA VAL A 363 -15.77 6.78 -9.98
C VAL A 363 -16.08 5.31 -10.24
N ILE A 364 -15.05 4.47 -10.36
CA ILE A 364 -15.22 3.04 -10.64
C ILE A 364 -15.85 2.32 -9.44
N ALA A 365 -15.44 2.67 -8.22
CA ALA A 365 -15.98 2.10 -6.99
C ALA A 365 -17.49 2.29 -6.82
N LYS A 366 -18.10 3.25 -7.54
CA LYS A 366 -19.56 3.42 -7.53
C LYS A 366 -20.32 2.18 -8.08
N TRP A 367 -19.68 1.41 -8.93
CA TRP A 367 -20.29 0.22 -9.58
C TRP A 367 -19.62 -1.09 -9.14
N ALA A 368 -18.69 -1.04 -8.23
CA ALA A 368 -18.00 -2.17 -7.59
C ALA A 368 -18.53 -2.38 -6.17
#